data_d1c1dc39c312f222db35203aba3ec30b
#
_entry.id   d1c1dc39c312f222db35203aba3ec30b
#
_cell.length_a   1.000
_cell.length_b   1.000
_cell.length_c   1.000
_cell.angle_alpha   90.00
_cell.angle_beta   90.00
_cell.angle_gamma   90.00
#
_symmetry.space_group_name_H-M   'P 1'
#
loop_
_entity.id
_entity.type
_entity.pdbx_description
1 polymer ?
#
loop_
_entity_poly.entity_id
_entity_poly.type
_entity_poly.pdbx_seq_one_letter_code
_entity_poly.pdbx_strand_id
1 'polypeptide(L)'
;MGGNGYFTAGAHRTVHGGLTDILKLVSNVTPDEASRIDLEPYTEEQFTSDVQRLSNGRSDPELIEEVVKGSRDAIQWLKDDVNVDFTMSFNRQAYEVHGRQVFWGGMALSVRDGGKGLIGAHTRALARAGVQRMFDTKATDVILGDGGVEGLKVLQTGEDGQSQEVVLTTPSVVLAAGRFEASRELRVKHLGKGWELARVSTFFSQNFLLLTITMF
;
A
#
# COMPACT_ATOMS: atom_id res chain seq x y z
N MET A 1 12.13 4.83 5.65
CA MET A 1 11.14 3.77 5.39
C MET A 1 9.91 4.37 4.71
N GLY A 2 9.18 3.60 3.87
CA GLY A 2 7.92 4.03 3.28
C GLY A 2 7.92 4.25 1.77
N GLY A 3 9.04 4.57 1.15
CA GLY A 3 9.10 4.78 -0.30
C GLY A 3 7.97 5.67 -0.81
N ASN A 4 7.34 5.32 -1.94
CA ASN A 4 6.20 6.04 -2.49
C ASN A 4 4.95 6.02 -1.58
N GLY A 5 4.81 5.02 -0.71
CA GLY A 5 3.74 4.97 0.28
C GLY A 5 3.70 6.16 1.23
N TYR A 6 4.85 6.75 1.53
CA TYR A 6 4.95 7.94 2.39
C TYR A 6 4.29 9.19 1.79
N PHE A 7 4.22 9.26 0.46
CA PHE A 7 3.67 10.40 -0.28
C PHE A 7 2.24 10.20 -0.76
N THR A 8 1.64 9.05 -0.47
CA THR A 8 0.24 8.81 -0.84
C THR A 8 -0.70 9.73 -0.06
N ALA A 9 -1.84 10.05 -0.66
CA ALA A 9 -2.93 10.74 0.03
C ALA A 9 -3.61 9.87 1.09
N GLY A 10 -3.30 8.57 1.16
CA GLY A 10 -3.85 7.65 2.14
C GLY A 10 -5.31 7.25 1.89
N ALA A 11 -5.84 7.48 0.69
CA ALA A 11 -7.19 7.06 0.35
C ALA A 11 -7.26 5.55 0.13
N HIS A 12 -8.27 4.91 0.69
CA HIS A 12 -8.50 3.47 0.59
C HIS A 12 -9.88 3.18 0.01
N ARG A 13 -9.91 2.24 -0.93
CA ARG A 13 -11.15 1.72 -1.52
C ARG A 13 -11.49 0.38 -0.87
N THR A 14 -12.75 0.21 -0.48
CA THR A 14 -13.26 -1.04 0.09
C THR A 14 -14.74 -1.18 -0.19
N VAL A 15 -15.24 -2.40 -0.23
CA VAL A 15 -16.68 -2.64 -0.12
C VAL A 15 -17.17 -2.23 1.27
N HIS A 16 -18.39 -1.74 1.36
CA HIS A 16 -18.97 -1.34 2.64
C HIS A 16 -20.51 -1.31 2.61
N GLY A 17 -21.11 -1.48 3.77
CA GLY A 17 -22.55 -1.46 3.97
C GLY A 17 -23.14 -0.05 4.17
N GLY A 18 -22.51 0.99 3.62
CA GLY A 18 -22.94 2.38 3.78
C GLY A 18 -22.39 3.06 5.03
N LEU A 19 -23.04 4.18 5.40
CA LEU A 19 -22.55 5.06 6.46
C LEU A 19 -22.34 4.35 7.80
N THR A 20 -23.31 3.53 8.24
CA THR A 20 -23.24 2.84 9.55
C THR A 20 -22.04 1.90 9.66
N ASP A 21 -21.63 1.30 8.54
CA ASP A 21 -20.43 0.44 8.51
C ASP A 21 -19.15 1.28 8.56
N ILE A 22 -19.07 2.34 7.77
CA ILE A 22 -17.90 3.23 7.72
C ILE A 22 -17.67 3.96 9.05
N LEU A 23 -18.73 4.37 9.76
CA LEU A 23 -18.60 5.03 11.07
C LEU A 23 -17.89 4.17 12.12
N LYS A 24 -17.90 2.84 12.00
CA LYS A 24 -17.15 1.95 12.90
C LYS A 24 -15.64 2.02 12.70
N LEU A 25 -15.20 2.52 11.55
CA LEU A 25 -13.79 2.56 11.15
C LEU A 25 -13.12 3.91 11.43
N VAL A 26 -13.89 4.99 11.40
CA VAL A 26 -13.35 6.36 11.41
C VAL A 26 -13.42 7.01 12.78
N SER A 27 -12.55 8.01 12.99
CA SER A 27 -12.42 8.73 14.26
C SER A 27 -12.81 10.22 14.18
N ASN A 28 -13.15 10.72 12.99
CA ASN A 28 -13.33 12.16 12.73
C ASN A 28 -14.78 12.60 12.47
N VAL A 29 -15.76 11.80 12.86
CA VAL A 29 -17.19 12.10 12.64
C VAL A 29 -17.93 12.01 13.97
N THR A 30 -18.55 13.10 14.35
CA THR A 30 -19.45 13.16 15.52
C THR A 30 -20.85 12.63 15.17
N PRO A 31 -21.69 12.24 16.15
CA PRO A 31 -23.07 11.83 15.89
C PRO A 31 -23.92 12.90 15.18
N ASP A 32 -23.67 14.20 15.48
CA ASP A 32 -24.37 15.31 14.83
C ASP A 32 -23.97 15.42 13.35
N GLU A 33 -22.68 15.35 13.05
CA GLU A 33 -22.19 15.34 11.68
C GLU A 33 -22.71 14.12 10.91
N ALA A 34 -22.72 12.93 11.53
CA ALA A 34 -23.22 11.71 10.91
C ALA A 34 -24.68 11.83 10.46
N SER A 35 -25.51 12.60 11.18
CA SER A 35 -26.91 12.85 10.80
C SER A 35 -27.07 13.59 9.46
N ARG A 36 -26.00 14.27 9.02
CA ARG A 36 -25.95 15.07 7.78
C ARG A 36 -25.10 14.45 6.68
N ILE A 37 -24.70 13.18 6.85
CA ILE A 37 -23.93 12.44 5.86
C ILE A 37 -24.83 11.44 5.15
N ASP A 38 -24.77 11.42 3.83
CA ASP A 38 -25.38 10.42 2.97
C ASP A 38 -24.28 9.59 2.32
N LEU A 39 -24.24 8.30 2.62
CA LEU A 39 -23.33 7.34 2.03
C LEU A 39 -24.07 6.02 1.82
N GLU A 40 -24.38 5.73 0.56
CA GLU A 40 -24.96 4.45 0.15
C GLU A 40 -23.93 3.31 0.25
N PRO A 41 -24.40 2.05 0.36
CA PRO A 41 -23.51 0.90 0.25
C PRO A 41 -22.71 0.89 -1.06
N TYR A 42 -21.50 0.39 -1.00
CA TYR A 42 -20.68 0.09 -2.17
C TYR A 42 -20.40 -1.41 -2.20
N THR A 43 -21.10 -2.09 -3.10
CA THR A 43 -21.15 -3.55 -3.13
C THR A 43 -19.97 -4.18 -3.86
N GLU A 44 -19.80 -5.50 -3.72
CA GLU A 44 -18.80 -6.26 -4.47
C GLU A 44 -19.03 -6.15 -5.98
N GLU A 45 -20.30 -6.17 -6.43
CA GLU A 45 -20.65 -6.04 -7.84
C GLU A 45 -20.26 -4.66 -8.39
N GLN A 46 -20.48 -3.60 -7.62
CA GLN A 46 -20.10 -2.24 -8.01
C GLN A 46 -18.57 -2.12 -8.08
N PHE A 47 -17.84 -2.67 -7.10
CA PHE A 47 -16.38 -2.61 -7.10
C PHE A 47 -15.80 -3.43 -8.28
N THR A 48 -16.31 -4.63 -8.51
CA THR A 48 -15.94 -5.48 -9.66
C THR A 48 -16.18 -4.74 -10.98
N SER A 49 -17.37 -4.15 -11.14
CA SER A 49 -17.72 -3.37 -12.34
C SER A 49 -16.77 -2.19 -12.54
N ASP A 50 -16.43 -1.47 -11.48
CA ASP A 50 -15.48 -0.35 -11.56
C ASP A 50 -14.09 -0.82 -12.00
N VAL A 51 -13.57 -1.93 -11.47
CA VAL A 51 -12.28 -2.47 -11.87
C VAL A 51 -12.29 -2.91 -13.33
N GLN A 52 -13.33 -3.63 -13.75
CA GLN A 52 -13.48 -4.10 -15.14
C GLN A 52 -13.57 -2.93 -16.12
N ARG A 53 -14.37 -1.91 -15.79
CA ARG A 53 -14.52 -0.70 -16.61
C ARG A 53 -13.20 0.05 -16.75
N LEU A 54 -12.47 0.27 -15.65
CA LEU A 54 -11.21 1.01 -15.65
C LEU A 54 -10.06 0.24 -16.34
N SER A 55 -10.06 -1.08 -16.23
CA SER A 55 -9.07 -1.93 -16.91
C SER A 55 -9.43 -2.23 -18.37
N ASN A 56 -10.61 -1.79 -18.81
CA ASN A 56 -11.18 -2.15 -20.11
C ASN A 56 -11.24 -3.68 -20.32
N GLY A 57 -11.66 -4.41 -19.28
CA GLY A 57 -11.77 -5.86 -19.27
C GLY A 57 -10.44 -6.63 -19.28
N ARG A 58 -9.30 -5.98 -19.07
CA ARG A 58 -7.97 -6.61 -19.09
C ARG A 58 -7.50 -7.17 -17.76
N SER A 59 -8.19 -6.87 -16.68
CA SER A 59 -7.85 -7.41 -15.37
C SER A 59 -8.24 -8.87 -15.26
N ASP A 60 -7.40 -9.65 -14.60
CA ASP A 60 -7.65 -11.05 -14.28
C ASP A 60 -8.87 -11.17 -13.35
N PRO A 61 -9.90 -11.99 -13.71
CA PRO A 61 -11.10 -12.12 -12.92
C PRO A 61 -10.88 -12.70 -11.52
N GLU A 62 -9.97 -13.65 -11.36
CA GLU A 62 -9.66 -14.28 -10.06
C GLU A 62 -9.02 -13.26 -9.13
N LEU A 63 -8.08 -12.44 -9.64
CA LEU A 63 -7.47 -11.36 -8.88
C LEU A 63 -8.46 -10.26 -8.52
N ILE A 64 -9.44 -9.95 -9.39
CA ILE A 64 -10.51 -9.01 -9.05
C ILE A 64 -11.30 -9.56 -7.87
N GLU A 65 -11.71 -10.82 -7.92
CA GLU A 65 -12.51 -11.47 -6.88
C GLU A 65 -11.78 -11.41 -5.52
N GLU A 66 -10.50 -11.77 -5.47
CA GLU A 66 -9.68 -11.72 -4.26
C GLU A 66 -9.58 -10.29 -3.70
N VAL A 67 -9.28 -9.31 -4.54
CA VAL A 67 -9.16 -7.91 -4.11
C VAL A 67 -10.50 -7.37 -3.61
N VAL A 68 -11.59 -7.65 -4.28
CA VAL A 68 -12.92 -7.14 -3.94
C VAL A 68 -13.41 -7.75 -2.63
N LYS A 69 -13.43 -9.09 -2.53
CA LYS A 69 -13.90 -9.81 -1.34
C LYS A 69 -13.02 -9.54 -0.11
N GLY A 70 -11.70 -9.54 -0.30
CA GLY A 70 -10.76 -9.29 0.80
C GLY A 70 -10.65 -7.83 1.23
N SER A 71 -11.22 -6.88 0.47
CA SER A 71 -10.98 -5.45 0.70
C SER A 71 -11.45 -4.96 2.07
N ARG A 72 -12.61 -5.41 2.53
CA ARG A 72 -13.18 -4.97 3.81
C ARG A 72 -12.40 -5.52 5.01
N ASP A 73 -12.00 -6.80 4.93
CA ASP A 73 -11.21 -7.47 5.97
C ASP A 73 -9.81 -6.87 6.06
N ALA A 74 -9.21 -6.52 4.92
CA ALA A 74 -7.93 -5.83 4.90
C ALA A 74 -7.99 -4.45 5.60
N ILE A 75 -9.07 -3.68 5.42
CA ILE A 75 -9.29 -2.42 6.13
C ILE A 75 -9.47 -2.66 7.63
N GLN A 76 -10.22 -3.70 8.01
CA GLN A 76 -10.41 -4.03 9.41
C GLN A 76 -9.09 -4.41 10.08
N TRP A 77 -8.28 -5.24 9.42
CA TRP A 77 -6.94 -5.60 9.88
C TRP A 77 -6.02 -4.37 10.02
N LEU A 78 -6.03 -3.48 9.04
CA LEU A 78 -5.25 -2.23 9.12
C LEU A 78 -5.66 -1.38 10.32
N LYS A 79 -6.97 -1.35 10.65
CA LYS A 79 -7.47 -0.63 11.81
C LYS A 79 -7.07 -1.30 13.13
N ASP A 80 -7.34 -2.59 13.27
CA ASP A 80 -7.28 -3.28 14.56
C ASP A 80 -5.84 -3.72 14.91
N ASP A 81 -5.12 -4.29 13.95
CA ASP A 81 -3.79 -4.85 14.19
C ASP A 81 -2.67 -3.83 13.93
N VAL A 82 -2.78 -3.07 12.84
CA VAL A 82 -1.78 -2.04 12.49
C VAL A 82 -2.03 -0.74 13.27
N ASN A 83 -3.25 -0.49 13.73
CA ASN A 83 -3.71 0.75 14.35
C ASN A 83 -3.59 1.96 13.39
N VAL A 84 -4.09 1.78 12.18
CA VAL A 84 -4.24 2.89 11.22
C VAL A 84 -5.42 3.76 11.66
N ASP A 85 -5.17 5.06 11.80
CA ASP A 85 -6.23 6.04 12.12
C ASP A 85 -6.94 6.44 10.82
N PHE A 86 -8.06 5.77 10.56
CA PHE A 86 -8.91 6.09 9.42
C PHE A 86 -9.83 7.28 9.72
N THR A 87 -10.04 8.09 8.70
CA THR A 87 -10.95 9.24 8.69
C THR A 87 -11.86 9.17 7.47
N MET A 88 -13.04 9.78 7.55
CA MET A 88 -13.85 10.01 6.34
C MET A 88 -13.18 11.03 5.43
N SER A 89 -13.22 10.74 4.13
CA SER A 89 -12.50 11.47 3.07
C SER A 89 -13.32 12.64 2.52
N PHE A 90 -13.75 13.58 3.38
CA PHE A 90 -14.59 14.71 3.00
C PHE A 90 -14.03 15.51 1.82
N ASN A 91 -12.73 15.75 1.80
CA ASN A 91 -12.09 16.58 0.77
C ASN A 91 -11.96 15.91 -0.61
N ARG A 92 -12.28 14.61 -0.71
CA ARG A 92 -12.06 13.83 -1.95
C ARG A 92 -13.30 13.17 -2.51
N GLN A 93 -14.20 12.72 -1.64
CA GLN A 93 -15.30 11.85 -2.01
C GLN A 93 -16.66 12.40 -1.53
N ALA A 94 -16.68 13.58 -0.93
CA ALA A 94 -17.90 14.24 -0.54
C ALA A 94 -18.15 15.50 -1.37
N TYR A 95 -19.41 15.79 -1.60
CA TYR A 95 -19.88 17.07 -2.09
C TYR A 95 -21.11 17.49 -1.30
N GLU A 96 -21.31 18.78 -1.15
CA GLU A 96 -22.42 19.31 -0.37
C GLU A 96 -23.67 19.48 -1.23
N VAL A 97 -24.80 18.94 -0.76
CA VAL A 97 -26.12 19.12 -1.36
C VAL A 97 -27.10 19.51 -0.25
N HIS A 98 -27.68 20.69 -0.34
CA HIS A 98 -28.65 21.20 0.64
C HIS A 98 -28.21 21.04 2.11
N GLY A 99 -26.94 21.33 2.40
CA GLY A 99 -26.38 21.25 3.74
C GLY A 99 -26.06 19.82 4.22
N ARG A 100 -26.13 18.84 3.35
CA ARG A 100 -25.73 17.45 3.61
C ARG A 100 -24.47 17.10 2.85
N GLN A 101 -23.62 16.29 3.46
CA GLN A 101 -22.42 15.74 2.83
C GLN A 101 -22.76 14.42 2.14
N VAL A 102 -22.78 14.42 0.82
CA VAL A 102 -23.08 13.24 0.01
C VAL A 102 -21.78 12.60 -0.45
N PHE A 103 -21.56 11.35 -0.03
CA PHE A 103 -20.42 10.53 -0.46
C PHE A 103 -20.86 9.55 -1.55
N TRP A 104 -19.93 9.17 -2.39
CA TRP A 104 -20.18 8.20 -3.46
C TRP A 104 -19.03 7.20 -3.61
N GLY A 105 -19.36 5.96 -3.96
CA GLY A 105 -18.41 4.88 -4.25
C GLY A 105 -17.58 4.43 -3.05
N GLY A 106 -16.61 3.58 -3.33
CA GLY A 106 -15.86 2.84 -2.31
C GLY A 106 -14.68 3.56 -1.67
N MET A 107 -14.37 4.81 -2.04
CA MET A 107 -13.20 5.55 -1.50
C MET A 107 -13.56 6.49 -0.36
N ALA A 108 -14.50 6.11 0.49
CA ALA A 108 -14.94 6.93 1.62
C ALA A 108 -13.88 7.12 2.73
N LEU A 109 -12.83 6.28 2.74
CA LEU A 109 -11.79 6.27 3.76
C LEU A 109 -10.50 6.96 3.31
N SER A 110 -9.91 7.71 4.22
CA SER A 110 -8.54 8.21 4.15
C SER A 110 -7.81 7.90 5.46
N VAL A 111 -6.49 7.88 5.41
CA VAL A 111 -5.66 7.82 6.62
C VAL A 111 -5.39 9.24 7.10
N ARG A 112 -5.47 9.48 8.42
CA ARG A 112 -5.04 10.74 9.03
C ARG A 112 -3.57 10.99 8.69
N ASP A 113 -3.24 12.18 8.22
CA ASP A 113 -1.92 12.56 7.70
C ASP A 113 -1.45 11.76 6.47
N GLY A 114 -2.39 11.12 5.76
CA GLY A 114 -2.10 10.43 4.50
C GLY A 114 -1.03 9.35 4.62
N GLY A 115 -0.08 9.34 3.69
CA GLY A 115 1.02 8.38 3.67
C GLY A 115 1.94 8.44 4.88
N LYS A 116 2.14 9.63 5.47
CA LYS A 116 2.92 9.77 6.70
C LYS A 116 2.28 9.02 7.85
N GLY A 117 0.97 9.19 8.03
CA GLY A 117 0.20 8.48 9.06
C GLY A 117 0.21 6.97 8.83
N LEU A 118 0.01 6.53 7.58
CA LEU A 118 0.04 5.13 7.19
C LEU A 118 1.39 4.47 7.53
N ILE A 119 2.50 5.07 7.08
CA ILE A 119 3.84 4.56 7.33
C ILE A 119 4.19 4.62 8.83
N GLY A 120 3.74 5.67 9.53
CA GLY A 120 3.89 5.78 10.98
C GLY A 120 3.18 4.63 11.73
N ALA A 121 1.96 4.29 11.34
CA ALA A 121 1.21 3.17 11.93
C ALA A 121 1.92 1.83 11.69
N HIS A 122 2.32 1.54 10.45
CA HIS A 122 3.10 0.34 10.13
C HIS A 122 4.43 0.28 10.88
N THR A 123 5.14 1.41 11.02
CA THR A 123 6.40 1.45 11.77
C THR A 123 6.21 1.04 13.23
N ARG A 124 5.14 1.52 13.87
CA ARG A 124 4.80 1.13 15.24
C ARG A 124 4.36 -0.32 15.34
N ALA A 125 3.57 -0.81 14.37
CA ALA A 125 3.13 -2.20 14.33
C ALA A 125 4.31 -3.16 14.19
N LEU A 126 5.26 -2.90 13.30
CA LEU A 126 6.49 -3.68 13.14
C LEU A 126 7.31 -3.72 14.44
N ALA A 127 7.40 -2.59 15.14
CA ALA A 127 8.11 -2.54 16.43
C ALA A 127 7.41 -3.38 17.50
N ARG A 128 6.07 -3.33 17.58
CA ARG A 128 5.30 -4.18 18.50
C ARG A 128 5.45 -5.66 18.21
N ALA A 129 5.52 -6.01 16.93
CA ALA A 129 5.70 -7.40 16.48
C ALA A 129 7.16 -7.90 16.60
N GLY A 130 8.09 -7.07 17.07
CA GLY A 130 9.51 -7.46 17.18
C GLY A 130 10.23 -7.65 15.85
N VAL A 131 9.66 -7.11 14.75
CA VAL A 131 10.27 -7.23 13.42
C VAL A 131 11.56 -6.43 13.33
N GLN A 132 12.66 -7.11 13.00
CA GLN A 132 13.94 -6.46 12.77
C GLN A 132 13.91 -5.67 11.45
N ARG A 133 14.37 -4.43 11.50
CA ARG A 133 14.45 -3.56 10.32
C ARG A 133 15.91 -3.22 10.05
N MET A 134 16.35 -3.47 8.84
CA MET A 134 17.69 -3.16 8.38
C MET A 134 17.60 -1.98 7.40
N PHE A 135 18.25 -0.87 7.75
CA PHE A 135 18.39 0.31 6.89
C PHE A 135 19.76 0.30 6.21
N ASP A 136 19.90 1.09 5.16
CA ASP A 136 21.14 1.18 4.36
C ASP A 136 21.65 -0.19 3.92
N THR A 137 20.68 -1.09 3.65
CA THR A 137 20.90 -2.47 3.32
C THR A 137 20.26 -2.80 1.98
N LYS A 138 21.09 -3.13 1.00
CA LYS A 138 20.68 -3.46 -0.36
C LYS A 138 20.69 -4.97 -0.55
N ALA A 139 19.55 -5.56 -0.90
CA ALA A 139 19.50 -6.93 -1.36
C ALA A 139 20.19 -7.07 -2.72
N THR A 140 21.07 -8.04 -2.84
CA THR A 140 21.84 -8.28 -4.05
C THR A 140 21.49 -9.58 -4.74
N ASP A 141 21.12 -10.61 -3.97
CA ASP A 141 20.83 -11.93 -4.54
C ASP A 141 19.92 -12.74 -3.61
N VAL A 142 19.10 -13.62 -4.17
CA VAL A 142 18.32 -14.63 -3.44
C VAL A 142 19.06 -15.95 -3.54
N ILE A 143 19.38 -16.54 -2.40
CA ILE A 143 20.06 -17.83 -2.34
C ILE A 143 19.03 -18.93 -2.50
N LEU A 144 19.19 -19.72 -3.56
CA LEU A 144 18.34 -20.86 -3.87
C LEU A 144 19.14 -22.16 -3.67
N GLY A 145 18.53 -23.13 -3.00
CA GLY A 145 19.01 -24.48 -2.88
C GLY A 145 18.03 -25.49 -3.51
N ASP A 146 18.26 -26.76 -3.31
CA ASP A 146 17.46 -27.85 -3.91
C ASP A 146 15.99 -27.81 -3.44
N GLY A 147 15.72 -27.29 -2.24
CA GLY A 147 14.38 -27.20 -1.65
C GLY A 147 13.68 -25.84 -1.84
N GLY A 148 14.29 -24.90 -2.53
CA GLY A 148 13.75 -23.55 -2.73
C GLY A 148 14.64 -22.44 -2.15
N VAL A 149 14.02 -21.42 -1.52
CA VAL A 149 14.77 -20.31 -0.92
C VAL A 149 15.49 -20.77 0.35
N GLU A 150 16.79 -20.48 0.43
CA GLU A 150 17.63 -20.73 1.61
C GLU A 150 18.06 -19.42 2.28
N GLY A 151 18.01 -18.30 1.56
CA GLY A 151 18.44 -17.04 2.14
C GLY A 151 18.51 -15.89 1.16
N LEU A 152 19.09 -14.81 1.64
CA LEU A 152 19.27 -13.57 0.91
C LEU A 152 20.68 -13.02 1.15
N LYS A 153 21.35 -12.58 0.08
CA LYS A 153 22.57 -11.78 0.21
C LYS A 153 22.20 -10.32 0.25
N VAL A 154 22.77 -9.60 1.18
CA VAL A 154 22.57 -8.16 1.32
C VAL A 154 23.92 -7.46 1.45
N LEU A 155 23.99 -6.25 0.92
CA LEU A 155 25.10 -5.34 1.10
C LEU A 155 24.66 -4.28 2.11
N GLN A 156 25.20 -4.35 3.31
CA GLN A 156 24.91 -3.40 4.39
C GLN A 156 26.00 -2.35 4.46
N THR A 157 25.60 -1.08 4.43
CA THR A 157 26.52 0.05 4.56
C THR A 157 26.55 0.53 6.00
N GLY A 158 27.73 0.50 6.61
CA GLY A 158 27.96 0.99 7.97
C GLY A 158 27.99 2.53 8.06
N GLU A 159 28.03 3.05 9.29
CA GLU A 159 28.14 4.49 9.54
C GLU A 159 29.44 5.10 9.00
N ASP A 160 30.47 4.30 8.84
CA ASP A 160 31.76 4.65 8.24
C ASP A 160 31.70 4.74 6.71
N GLY A 161 30.54 4.47 6.10
CA GLY A 161 30.34 4.43 4.65
C GLY A 161 30.92 3.18 3.97
N GLN A 162 31.47 2.23 4.71
CA GLN A 162 31.92 0.97 4.15
C GLN A 162 30.76 -0.02 4.03
N SER A 163 30.75 -0.78 2.94
CA SER A 163 29.72 -1.78 2.72
C SER A 163 30.30 -3.18 2.89
N GLN A 164 29.59 -4.02 3.63
CA GLN A 164 29.92 -5.43 3.80
C GLN A 164 28.79 -6.32 3.30
N GLU A 165 29.14 -7.46 2.73
CA GLU A 165 28.18 -8.50 2.37
C GLU A 165 27.79 -9.29 3.61
N VAL A 166 26.46 -9.44 3.80
CA VAL A 166 25.87 -10.24 4.88
C VAL A 166 24.91 -11.24 4.24
N VAL A 167 24.95 -12.48 4.74
CA VAL A 167 24.01 -13.53 4.36
C VAL A 167 22.94 -13.65 5.44
N LEU A 168 21.68 -13.54 5.04
CA LEU A 168 20.51 -13.75 5.90
C LEU A 168 19.89 -15.09 5.53
N THR A 169 19.92 -16.05 6.45
CA THR A 169 19.30 -17.37 6.25
C THR A 169 17.80 -17.28 6.54
N THR A 170 16.97 -17.67 5.57
CA THR A 170 15.51 -17.70 5.70
C THR A 170 14.90 -18.69 4.70
N PRO A 171 13.83 -19.41 5.07
CA PRO A 171 13.14 -20.32 4.15
C PRO A 171 12.22 -19.60 3.15
N SER A 172 11.99 -18.30 3.31
CA SER A 172 11.12 -17.53 2.40
C SER A 172 11.53 -16.07 2.30
N VAL A 173 11.27 -15.46 1.15
CA VAL A 173 11.56 -14.05 0.87
C VAL A 173 10.36 -13.44 0.15
N VAL A 174 9.85 -12.31 0.66
CA VAL A 174 8.82 -11.52 -0.01
C VAL A 174 9.49 -10.34 -0.71
N LEU A 175 9.38 -10.29 -2.03
CA LEU A 175 9.89 -9.19 -2.85
C LEU A 175 8.88 -8.03 -2.88
N ALA A 176 9.11 -7.00 -2.09
CA ALA A 176 8.29 -5.80 -2.00
C ALA A 176 9.08 -4.54 -2.37
N ALA A 177 10.00 -4.66 -3.34
CA ALA A 177 10.98 -3.64 -3.70
C ALA A 177 10.44 -2.49 -4.55
N GLY A 178 9.14 -2.48 -4.86
CA GLY A 178 8.53 -1.54 -5.78
C GLY A 178 8.82 -1.91 -7.24
N ARG A 179 8.95 -0.91 -8.09
CA ARG A 179 9.10 -1.08 -9.53
C ARG A 179 10.40 -0.47 -10.03
N PHE A 180 10.79 -0.85 -11.23
CA PHE A 180 12.02 -0.38 -11.87
C PHE A 180 11.83 0.82 -12.81
N GLU A 181 10.63 1.37 -12.93
CA GLU A 181 10.31 2.46 -13.87
C GLU A 181 11.16 3.72 -13.66
N ALA A 182 11.69 3.95 -12.46
CA ALA A 182 12.62 5.06 -12.21
C ALA A 182 14.04 4.79 -12.74
N SER A 183 14.41 3.51 -12.95
CA SER A 183 15.73 3.15 -13.48
C SER A 183 15.74 3.20 -15.00
N ARG A 184 16.51 4.15 -15.55
CA ARG A 184 16.72 4.27 -17.00
C ARG A 184 17.28 2.98 -17.61
N GLU A 185 18.28 2.38 -16.97
CA GLU A 185 18.96 1.17 -17.42
C GLU A 185 18.00 -0.04 -17.46
N LEU A 186 17.23 -0.23 -16.38
CA LEU A 186 16.27 -1.34 -16.29
C LEU A 186 15.11 -1.16 -17.29
N ARG A 187 14.67 0.08 -17.53
CA ARG A 187 13.69 0.33 -18.59
C ARG A 187 14.20 -0.09 -19.95
N VAL A 188 15.42 0.30 -20.32
CA VAL A 188 16.02 -0.11 -21.60
C VAL A 188 16.18 -1.64 -21.66
N LYS A 189 16.68 -2.25 -20.57
CA LYS A 189 16.92 -3.69 -20.52
C LYS A 189 15.64 -4.50 -20.69
N HIS A 190 14.54 -4.10 -20.05
CA HIS A 190 13.32 -4.92 -19.98
C HIS A 190 12.20 -4.45 -20.93
N LEU A 191 12.18 -3.17 -21.31
CA LEU A 191 11.14 -2.61 -22.17
C LEU A 191 11.65 -2.27 -23.58
N GLY A 192 12.97 -2.18 -23.76
CA GLY A 192 13.61 -1.91 -25.05
C GLY A 192 14.12 -0.47 -25.21
N LYS A 193 14.83 -0.26 -26.31
CA LYS A 193 15.40 1.04 -26.68
C LYS A 193 14.29 2.08 -26.94
N GLY A 194 14.48 3.30 -26.47
CA GLY A 194 13.51 4.40 -26.52
C GLY A 194 12.80 4.61 -25.19
N TRP A 195 12.69 3.59 -24.31
CA TRP A 195 12.09 3.73 -22.99
C TRP A 195 12.96 4.52 -21.99
N GLU A 196 14.23 4.77 -22.32
CA GLU A 196 15.08 5.69 -21.56
C GLU A 196 14.55 7.13 -21.53
N LEU A 197 13.74 7.51 -22.51
CA LEU A 197 13.14 8.84 -22.65
C LEU A 197 11.81 8.98 -21.91
N ALA A 198 11.24 7.88 -21.43
CA ALA A 198 9.98 7.90 -20.70
C ALA A 198 10.11 8.77 -19.45
N ARG A 199 9.18 9.72 -19.29
CA ARG A 199 9.04 10.48 -18.05
C ARG A 199 8.31 9.64 -17.02
N VAL A 200 8.92 9.47 -15.86
CA VAL A 200 8.35 8.74 -14.74
C VAL A 200 8.09 9.73 -13.61
N SER A 201 6.85 9.82 -13.19
CA SER A 201 6.44 10.65 -12.05
C SER A 201 6.69 9.90 -10.74
N THR A 202 7.97 9.68 -10.42
CA THR A 202 8.37 9.16 -9.12
C THR A 202 9.25 10.21 -8.44
N PHE A 203 8.95 10.47 -7.16
CA PHE A 203 9.70 11.45 -6.36
C PHE A 203 11.13 11.00 -6.03
N PHE A 204 11.44 9.74 -6.22
CA PHE A 204 12.78 9.18 -5.99
C PHE A 204 13.24 8.31 -7.16
N SER A 205 14.35 8.73 -7.77
CA SER A 205 15.16 7.82 -8.59
C SER A 205 15.95 6.93 -7.64
N GLN A 206 15.33 5.87 -7.13
CA GLN A 206 16.07 4.95 -6.29
C GLN A 206 16.46 3.70 -7.09
N ASN A 207 17.77 3.57 -7.30
CA ASN A 207 18.43 2.30 -7.60
C ASN A 207 18.44 1.37 -6.36
N PHE A 208 17.42 1.47 -5.50
CA PHE A 208 17.36 0.68 -4.28
C PHE A 208 16.27 -0.36 -4.39
N LEU A 209 16.70 -1.59 -4.45
CA LEU A 209 15.87 -2.72 -4.08
C LEU A 209 15.72 -2.65 -2.55
N LEU A 210 14.72 -1.92 -2.06
CA LEU A 210 14.38 -1.94 -0.64
C LEU A 210 13.58 -3.22 -0.39
N LEU A 211 14.24 -4.25 0.07
CA LEU A 211 13.60 -5.48 0.51
C LEU A 211 13.15 -5.30 1.95
N THR A 212 11.86 -5.46 2.20
CA THR A 212 11.38 -5.72 3.57
C THR A 212 11.47 -7.22 3.77
N ILE A 213 12.42 -7.65 4.59
CA ILE A 213 12.57 -9.06 4.95
C ILE A 213 11.73 -9.27 6.20
N THR A 214 10.70 -10.07 6.09
CA THR A 214 9.97 -10.57 7.26
C THR A 214 10.49 -11.97 7.53
N MET A 215 11.23 -12.14 8.62
CA MET A 215 11.59 -13.46 9.13
C MET A 215 10.46 -13.91 10.05
N PHE A 216 9.87 -15.05 9.74
CA PHE A 216 8.92 -15.78 10.59
C PHE A 216 9.63 -16.91 11.29
#